data_1242c79b16f2f964d876349113c50d37
#
_entry.id   1242c79b16f2f964d876349113c50d37
#
_cell.length_a   1.000
_cell.length_b   1.000
_cell.length_c   1.000
_cell.angle_alpha   90.00
_cell.angle_beta   90.00
_cell.angle_gamma   90.00
#
_symmetry.space_group_name_H-M   'P 1'
#
loop_
_entity.id
_entity.type
_entity.pdbx_description
1 polymer ?
#
loop_
_entity_poly.entity_id
_entity_poly.type
_entity_poly.pdbx_seq_one_letter_code
_entity_poly.pdbx_strand_id
1 'polypeptide(L)'
;MMMSDEEKRWLVVGIAMNKVAAPVLRDFIKQGMDTHYANNTCCYGLVPPCMLNTLTYHHVNADPNLRRLKFQNINNNLNNHGNHKTLYNYNINSSVDLAKLFLPDYLAKFSGFNESLDMSAILRLLGCNNPAPIFHSPNPLISVQLSADDVRENVRNKWAHCNLTDWTEALFNDCFSKLETLVRSLGLTGAMEKTTLDQLSNWQTKGKHSLA
;
A
#
# COMPACT_ATOMS: atom_id res chain seq x y z
N MET A 1 13.48 -22.54 -25.44
CA MET A 1 14.01 -22.86 -24.08
C MET A 1 12.79 -23.03 -23.18
N MET A 2 12.70 -24.15 -22.48
CA MET A 2 11.57 -24.41 -21.57
C MET A 2 11.88 -23.77 -20.22
N MET A 3 10.93 -23.03 -19.63
CA MET A 3 11.11 -22.43 -18.32
C MET A 3 11.24 -23.49 -17.22
N SER A 4 12.15 -23.28 -16.27
CA SER A 4 12.25 -24.14 -15.08
C SER A 4 11.02 -23.97 -14.16
N ASP A 5 10.82 -24.89 -13.23
CA ASP A 5 9.71 -24.80 -12.29
C ASP A 5 9.88 -23.62 -11.32
N GLU A 6 11.11 -23.25 -10.96
CA GLU A 6 11.44 -22.09 -10.15
C GLU A 6 11.09 -20.78 -10.90
N GLU A 7 11.43 -20.68 -12.18
CA GLU A 7 11.07 -19.53 -13.02
C GLU A 7 9.55 -19.37 -13.14
N LYS A 8 8.83 -20.48 -13.35
CA LYS A 8 7.37 -20.47 -13.40
C LYS A 8 6.76 -20.01 -12.07
N ARG A 9 7.24 -20.53 -10.93
CA ARG A 9 6.76 -20.10 -9.60
C ARG A 9 6.99 -18.62 -9.36
N TRP A 10 8.18 -18.12 -9.64
CA TRP A 10 8.50 -16.69 -9.53
C TRP A 10 7.58 -15.83 -10.38
N LEU A 11 7.37 -16.18 -11.64
CA LEU A 11 6.51 -15.44 -12.56
C LEU A 11 5.04 -15.45 -12.11
N VAL A 12 4.53 -16.62 -11.67
CA VAL A 12 3.14 -16.77 -11.22
C VAL A 12 2.88 -15.93 -9.98
N VAL A 13 3.79 -15.87 -9.01
CA VAL A 13 3.66 -14.98 -7.83
C VAL A 13 3.65 -13.52 -8.26
N GLY A 14 4.51 -13.13 -9.20
CA GLY A 14 4.52 -11.77 -9.75
C GLY A 14 3.19 -11.38 -10.41
N ILE A 15 2.60 -12.30 -11.18
CA ILE A 15 1.27 -12.10 -11.79
C ILE A 15 0.19 -11.99 -10.71
N ALA A 16 0.17 -12.90 -9.74
CA ALA A 16 -0.81 -12.89 -8.65
C ALA A 16 -0.75 -11.57 -7.86
N MET A 17 0.44 -11.09 -7.51
CA MET A 17 0.61 -9.79 -6.84
C MET A 17 0.09 -8.63 -7.67
N ASN A 18 0.49 -8.54 -8.95
CA ASN A 18 0.27 -7.33 -9.75
C ASN A 18 -1.08 -7.32 -10.48
N LYS A 19 -1.63 -8.49 -10.85
CA LYS A 19 -2.88 -8.59 -11.61
C LYS A 19 -4.09 -8.96 -10.76
N VAL A 20 -3.89 -9.57 -9.59
CA VAL A 20 -4.98 -9.97 -8.70
C VAL A 20 -5.00 -9.11 -7.44
N ALA A 21 -3.93 -9.13 -6.65
CA ALA A 21 -3.92 -8.43 -5.37
C ALA A 21 -3.87 -6.90 -5.55
N ALA A 22 -2.97 -6.35 -6.36
CA ALA A 22 -2.77 -4.90 -6.46
C ALA A 22 -4.02 -4.11 -6.84
N PRO A 23 -4.88 -4.51 -7.80
CA PRO A 23 -6.10 -3.78 -8.11
C PRO A 23 -7.03 -3.65 -6.89
N VAL A 24 -7.27 -4.75 -6.19
CA VAL A 24 -8.15 -4.78 -5.00
C VAL A 24 -7.58 -3.94 -3.86
N LEU A 25 -6.28 -4.00 -3.64
CA LEU A 25 -5.59 -3.20 -2.63
C LEU A 25 -5.65 -1.70 -2.95
N ARG A 26 -5.52 -1.31 -4.23
CA ARG A 26 -5.69 0.09 -4.67
C ARG A 26 -7.09 0.61 -4.41
N ASP A 27 -8.10 -0.17 -4.73
CA ASP A 27 -9.50 0.22 -4.51
C ASP A 27 -9.79 0.36 -3.01
N PHE A 28 -9.28 -0.54 -2.19
CA PHE A 28 -9.39 -0.45 -0.73
C PHE A 28 -8.70 0.81 -0.19
N ILE A 29 -7.46 1.08 -0.61
CA ILE A 29 -6.72 2.29 -0.22
C ILE A 29 -7.46 3.54 -0.67
N LYS A 30 -7.95 3.56 -1.92
CA LYS A 30 -8.71 4.69 -2.46
C LYS A 30 -9.92 5.01 -1.59
N GLN A 31 -10.75 4.02 -1.29
CA GLN A 31 -11.95 4.19 -0.47
C GLN A 31 -11.61 4.71 0.93
N GLY A 32 -10.60 4.12 1.57
CA GLY A 32 -10.14 4.56 2.89
C GLY A 32 -9.59 5.99 2.87
N MET A 33 -8.73 6.32 1.92
CA MET A 33 -8.13 7.65 1.81
C MET A 33 -9.15 8.72 1.42
N ASP A 34 -10.11 8.41 0.54
CA ASP A 34 -11.22 9.31 0.19
C ASP A 34 -12.09 9.59 1.43
N THR A 35 -12.38 8.57 2.23
CA THR A 35 -13.13 8.72 3.49
C THR A 35 -12.37 9.57 4.50
N HIS A 36 -11.07 9.32 4.68
CA HIS A 36 -10.23 10.13 5.58
C HIS A 36 -10.15 11.58 5.13
N TYR A 37 -10.00 11.83 3.84
CA TYR A 37 -9.94 13.16 3.27
C TYR A 37 -11.29 13.91 3.44
N ALA A 38 -12.41 13.24 3.10
CA ALA A 38 -13.75 13.83 3.21
C ALA A 38 -14.13 14.17 4.67
N ASN A 39 -13.75 13.31 5.61
CA ASN A 39 -14.07 13.50 7.02
C ASN A 39 -13.02 14.34 7.76
N ASN A 40 -11.97 14.82 7.11
CA ASN A 40 -10.81 15.48 7.74
C ASN A 40 -10.22 14.66 8.91
N THR A 41 -10.39 13.33 8.91
CA THR A 41 -10.07 12.47 10.06
C THR A 41 -8.62 11.99 10.08
N CYS A 42 -7.91 12.10 8.98
CA CYS A 42 -6.54 11.62 8.86
C CYS A 42 -5.52 12.33 9.73
N CYS A 43 -5.90 13.45 10.29
CA CYS A 43 -5.02 14.28 11.11
C CYS A 43 -5.12 13.96 12.61
N TYR A 44 -5.47 12.73 12.97
CA TYR A 44 -5.37 12.19 14.34
C TYR A 44 -5.90 13.10 15.44
N GLY A 45 -7.12 13.62 15.28
CA GLY A 45 -7.72 14.51 16.28
C GLY A 45 -7.19 15.93 16.20
N LEU A 46 -6.59 16.31 15.11
CA LEU A 46 -6.16 17.68 14.89
C LEU A 46 -7.35 18.60 14.83
N VAL A 47 -7.38 19.37 15.86
CA VAL A 47 -8.04 20.66 16.05
C VAL A 47 -9.25 20.90 15.15
N PRO A 48 -10.44 21.09 15.72
CA PRO A 48 -11.65 21.42 14.97
C PRO A 48 -11.50 22.75 14.25
N PRO A 49 -12.03 22.89 13.12
CA PRO A 49 -11.99 22.13 11.88
C PRO A 49 -10.80 22.57 11.03
N CYS A 50 -9.70 21.86 11.13
CA CYS A 50 -8.58 22.12 10.24
C CYS A 50 -9.01 21.74 8.83
N MET A 51 -9.36 22.70 8.03
CA MET A 51 -9.52 22.46 6.60
C MET A 51 -8.15 22.06 6.06
N LEU A 52 -8.01 20.81 5.56
CA LEU A 52 -6.76 20.26 5.07
C LEU A 52 -6.07 21.17 4.02
N ASN A 53 -6.86 21.95 3.30
CA ASN A 53 -6.41 22.90 2.30
C ASN A 53 -5.98 24.28 2.84
N THR A 54 -5.90 24.46 4.15
CA THR A 54 -5.47 25.72 4.80
C THR A 54 -4.34 25.52 5.82
N LEU A 55 -3.70 24.35 5.78
CA LEU A 55 -2.58 24.08 6.67
C LEU A 55 -1.39 25.01 6.38
N THR A 56 -0.74 25.44 7.46
CA THR A 56 0.44 26.30 7.40
C THR A 56 1.61 25.66 8.14
N TYR A 57 2.81 26.21 7.95
CA TYR A 57 4.00 25.82 8.71
C TYR A 57 3.76 25.86 10.23
N HIS A 58 3.05 26.88 10.72
CA HIS A 58 2.77 27.02 12.15
C HIS A 58 1.91 25.89 12.68
N HIS A 59 0.86 25.51 11.95
CA HIS A 59 0.01 24.37 12.32
C HIS A 59 0.81 23.08 12.40
N VAL A 60 1.62 22.79 11.38
CA VAL A 60 2.44 21.59 11.32
C VAL A 60 3.53 21.59 12.39
N ASN A 61 4.16 22.73 12.67
CA ASN A 61 5.19 22.81 13.67
C ASN A 61 4.67 22.71 15.11
N ALA A 62 3.42 23.13 15.35
CA ALA A 62 2.77 23.05 16.64
C ALA A 62 2.35 21.62 17.02
N ASP A 63 2.06 20.75 16.02
CA ASP A 63 1.56 19.40 16.27
C ASP A 63 2.62 18.34 16.02
N PRO A 64 2.97 17.51 17.04
CA PRO A 64 3.96 16.45 16.90
C PRO A 64 3.60 15.38 15.86
N ASN A 65 2.32 15.12 15.63
CA ASN A 65 1.86 14.13 14.66
C ASN A 65 2.00 14.67 13.24
N LEU A 66 1.61 15.93 12.98
CA LEU A 66 1.80 16.56 11.68
C LEU A 66 3.27 16.66 11.30
N ARG A 67 4.16 16.91 12.26
CA ARG A 67 5.61 16.96 12.01
C ARG A 67 6.19 15.64 11.48
N ARG A 68 5.52 14.52 11.72
CA ARG A 68 5.94 13.19 11.22
C ARG A 68 5.54 12.97 9.76
N LEU A 69 4.56 13.71 9.26
CA LEU A 69 4.09 13.60 7.89
C LEU A 69 5.10 14.21 6.89
N LYS A 70 5.12 13.67 5.70
CA LYS A 70 6.11 14.01 4.66
C LYS A 70 5.59 15.07 3.69
N PHE A 71 5.40 16.30 4.16
CA PHE A 71 4.90 17.42 3.33
C PHE A 71 5.80 17.77 2.13
N GLN A 72 7.04 17.32 2.10
CA GLN A 72 7.90 17.43 0.93
C GLN A 72 7.35 16.69 -0.30
N ASN A 73 6.48 15.71 -0.11
CA ASN A 73 5.93 14.84 -1.16
C ASN A 73 4.76 15.44 -1.94
N ILE A 74 4.19 16.54 -1.46
CA ILE A 74 3.02 17.19 -2.08
C ILE A 74 3.39 18.58 -2.62
N ASN A 75 2.54 19.15 -3.48
CA ASN A 75 2.66 20.51 -4.00
C ASN A 75 4.05 20.84 -4.60
N ASN A 76 4.78 19.81 -5.03
CA ASN A 76 6.15 19.93 -5.55
C ASN A 76 7.14 20.59 -4.58
N ASN A 77 6.87 20.51 -3.28
CA ASN A 77 7.64 21.19 -2.24
C ASN A 77 9.13 20.83 -2.27
N LEU A 78 9.46 19.54 -2.43
CA LEU A 78 10.84 19.09 -2.44
C LEU A 78 11.65 19.73 -3.60
N ASN A 79 11.05 19.78 -4.79
CA ASN A 79 11.72 20.36 -5.97
C ASN A 79 11.82 21.88 -5.88
N ASN A 80 10.78 22.56 -5.38
CA ASN A 80 10.72 24.02 -5.35
C ASN A 80 11.55 24.61 -4.20
N HIS A 81 11.61 23.91 -3.07
CA HIS A 81 12.13 24.49 -1.82
C HIS A 81 13.18 23.61 -1.11
N GLY A 82 13.51 22.43 -1.65
CA GLY A 82 14.45 21.51 -1.02
C GLY A 82 14.09 21.24 0.45
N ASN A 83 14.97 21.50 1.37
CA ASN A 83 14.76 21.30 2.80
C ASN A 83 14.22 22.55 3.55
N HIS A 84 13.89 23.64 2.84
CA HIS A 84 13.39 24.87 3.44
C HIS A 84 11.91 24.76 3.82
N LYS A 85 11.61 24.04 4.89
CA LYS A 85 10.25 23.71 5.33
C LYS A 85 9.35 24.94 5.55
N THR A 86 9.90 26.08 5.96
CA THR A 86 9.12 27.32 6.13
C THR A 86 8.48 27.85 4.85
N LEU A 87 8.99 27.43 3.68
CA LEU A 87 8.51 27.82 2.35
C LEU A 87 7.54 26.82 1.74
N TYR A 88 7.29 25.67 2.40
CA TYR A 88 6.41 24.63 1.87
C TYR A 88 4.96 25.10 1.78
N ASN A 89 4.30 24.69 0.71
CA ASN A 89 2.84 24.71 0.65
C ASN A 89 2.31 23.47 1.37
N TYR A 90 1.65 23.69 2.50
CA TYR A 90 1.13 22.63 3.37
C TYR A 90 -0.30 22.20 3.04
N ASN A 91 -0.94 22.80 2.03
CA ASN A 91 -2.30 22.47 1.64
C ASN A 91 -2.39 21.04 1.11
N ILE A 92 -3.30 20.27 1.65
CA ILE A 92 -3.64 18.93 1.20
C ILE A 92 -4.89 19.05 0.35
N ASN A 93 -4.77 18.89 -0.96
CA ASN A 93 -5.82 19.22 -1.91
C ASN A 93 -6.59 18.01 -2.43
N SER A 94 -6.15 16.79 -2.06
CA SER A 94 -6.77 15.54 -2.49
C SER A 94 -6.45 14.38 -1.54
N SER A 95 -7.21 13.31 -1.65
CA SER A 95 -6.90 12.04 -0.97
C SER A 95 -5.57 11.44 -1.45
N VAL A 96 -5.15 11.73 -2.67
CA VAL A 96 -3.84 11.35 -3.21
C VAL A 96 -2.71 12.11 -2.51
N ASP A 97 -2.83 13.44 -2.35
CA ASP A 97 -1.87 14.22 -1.57
C ASP A 97 -1.75 13.68 -0.15
N LEU A 98 -2.93 13.41 0.44
CA LEU A 98 -3.00 12.85 1.78
C LEU A 98 -2.23 11.54 1.90
N ALA A 99 -2.43 10.59 0.98
CA ALA A 99 -1.72 9.31 0.98
C ALA A 99 -0.19 9.48 0.86
N LYS A 100 0.27 10.45 0.06
CA LYS A 100 1.71 10.73 -0.11
C LYS A 100 2.40 11.16 1.17
N LEU A 101 1.68 11.76 2.12
CA LEU A 101 2.26 12.22 3.38
C LEU A 101 2.77 11.08 4.27
N PHE A 102 2.27 9.86 4.08
CA PHE A 102 2.64 8.68 4.86
C PHE A 102 3.79 7.87 4.26
N LEU A 103 4.26 8.26 3.08
CA LEU A 103 5.26 7.52 2.32
C LEU A 103 6.64 8.20 2.33
N PRO A 104 7.74 7.44 2.22
CA PRO A 104 9.01 8.02 1.83
C PRO A 104 8.91 8.60 0.40
N ASP A 105 9.72 9.60 0.09
CA ASP A 105 9.67 10.38 -1.14
C ASP A 105 9.79 9.55 -2.42
N TYR A 106 10.61 8.49 -2.40
CA TYR A 106 10.78 7.60 -3.56
C TYR A 106 9.54 6.75 -3.88
N LEU A 107 8.63 6.53 -2.91
CA LEU A 107 7.35 5.84 -3.09
C LEU A 107 6.16 6.79 -3.33
N ALA A 108 6.33 8.08 -3.11
CA ALA A 108 5.25 9.06 -3.19
C ALA A 108 5.06 9.68 -4.60
N LYS A 109 5.57 9.01 -5.65
CA LYS A 109 5.59 9.55 -7.02
C LYS A 109 4.37 9.20 -7.87
N PHE A 110 3.39 8.51 -7.31
CA PHE A 110 2.15 8.18 -8.03
C PHE A 110 1.25 9.40 -8.21
N SER A 111 0.43 9.38 -9.26
CA SER A 111 -0.50 10.47 -9.61
C SER A 111 -1.95 10.17 -9.23
N GLY A 112 -2.27 8.94 -8.82
CA GLY A 112 -3.61 8.50 -8.46
C GLY A 112 -3.59 7.08 -7.91
N PHE A 113 -4.75 6.61 -7.42
CA PHE A 113 -4.94 5.22 -6.96
C PHE A 113 -5.17 4.27 -8.13
N ASN A 114 -4.31 4.36 -9.13
CA ASN A 114 -4.31 3.56 -10.35
C ASN A 114 -2.97 2.79 -10.47
N GLU A 115 -2.62 2.36 -11.64
CA GLU A 115 -1.40 1.58 -11.89
C GLU A 115 -0.10 2.33 -11.53
N SER A 116 -0.13 3.67 -11.39
CA SER A 116 1.01 4.44 -10.91
C SER A 116 1.32 4.20 -9.43
N LEU A 117 0.34 3.74 -8.64
CA LEU A 117 0.54 3.29 -7.26
C LEU A 117 0.99 1.82 -7.29
N ASP A 118 2.30 1.60 -7.20
CA ASP A 118 2.90 0.26 -7.28
C ASP A 118 2.72 -0.56 -5.98
N MET A 119 3.01 -1.86 -6.06
CA MET A 119 2.87 -2.78 -4.92
C MET A 119 3.71 -2.36 -3.71
N SER A 120 4.86 -1.72 -3.91
CA SER A 120 5.71 -1.28 -2.79
C SER A 120 5.07 -0.13 -2.01
N ALA A 121 4.52 0.84 -2.74
CA ALA A 121 3.79 1.96 -2.14
C ALA A 121 2.48 1.50 -1.49
N ILE A 122 1.75 0.57 -2.14
CA ILE A 122 0.55 -0.08 -1.60
C ILE A 122 0.84 -0.70 -0.23
N LEU A 123 1.81 -1.63 -0.18
CA LEU A 123 2.14 -2.35 1.05
C LEU A 123 2.69 -1.42 2.13
N ARG A 124 3.39 -0.35 1.74
CA ARG A 124 3.88 0.64 2.70
C ARG A 124 2.76 1.49 3.29
N LEU A 125 1.74 1.84 2.50
CA LEU A 125 0.55 2.54 3.00
C LEU A 125 -0.26 1.67 3.96
N LEU A 126 -0.51 0.42 3.59
CA LEU A 126 -1.26 -0.53 4.42
C LEU A 126 -0.51 -0.87 5.72
N GLY A 127 0.80 -1.02 5.66
CA GLY A 127 1.68 -1.28 6.81
C GLY A 127 1.97 -0.04 7.66
N CYS A 128 1.45 1.15 7.30
CA CYS A 128 1.71 2.38 8.03
C CYS A 128 1.06 2.34 9.41
N ASN A 129 1.88 2.53 10.46
CA ASN A 129 1.45 2.59 11.85
C ASN A 129 1.98 3.82 12.60
N ASN A 130 2.56 4.79 11.88
CA ASN A 130 3.16 5.97 12.47
C ASN A 130 2.68 7.25 11.72
N PRO A 131 1.98 8.17 12.38
CA PRO A 131 1.74 8.28 13.84
C PRO A 131 0.76 7.25 14.41
N ALA A 132 -0.13 6.66 13.61
CA ALA A 132 -1.04 5.58 13.98
C ALA A 132 -1.47 4.80 12.71
N PRO A 133 -2.07 3.62 12.82
CA PRO A 133 -2.61 2.88 11.67
C PRO A 133 -3.63 3.70 10.89
N ILE A 134 -3.48 3.75 9.57
CA ILE A 134 -4.44 4.44 8.68
C ILE A 134 -5.64 3.52 8.40
N PHE A 135 -5.38 2.23 8.28
CA PHE A 135 -6.37 1.23 7.92
C PHE A 135 -6.54 0.23 9.07
N HIS A 136 -7.77 -0.19 9.29
CA HIS A 136 -8.11 -1.14 10.33
C HIS A 136 -8.85 -2.33 9.74
N SER A 137 -8.52 -3.53 10.22
CA SER A 137 -9.28 -4.73 9.90
C SER A 137 -10.59 -4.74 10.70
N PRO A 138 -11.71 -5.12 10.08
CA PRO A 138 -12.92 -5.42 10.84
C PRO A 138 -12.81 -6.72 11.66
N ASN A 139 -11.85 -7.57 11.32
CA ASN A 139 -11.54 -8.77 12.08
C ASN A 139 -10.42 -8.46 13.11
N PRO A 140 -10.72 -8.50 14.42
CA PRO A 140 -9.74 -8.16 15.45
C PRO A 140 -8.57 -9.16 15.55
N LEU A 141 -8.69 -10.33 14.93
CA LEU A 141 -7.65 -11.37 14.94
C LEU A 141 -6.61 -11.19 13.84
N ILE A 142 -6.87 -10.31 12.86
CA ILE A 142 -5.99 -10.12 11.70
C ILE A 142 -5.70 -8.64 11.55
N SER A 143 -4.42 -8.25 11.63
CA SER A 143 -3.99 -6.87 11.42
C SER A 143 -3.66 -6.62 9.94
N VAL A 144 -4.24 -5.58 9.36
CA VAL A 144 -3.89 -5.10 8.01
C VAL A 144 -2.40 -4.76 7.94
N GLN A 145 -1.88 -4.07 8.96
CA GLN A 145 -0.48 -3.63 9.02
C GLN A 145 0.48 -4.81 9.04
N LEU A 146 0.24 -5.78 9.93
CA LEU A 146 1.12 -6.95 10.04
C LEU A 146 1.06 -7.81 8.78
N SER A 147 -0.13 -8.00 8.19
CA SER A 147 -0.28 -8.74 6.95
C SER A 147 0.41 -8.06 5.77
N ALA A 148 0.30 -6.73 5.68
CA ALA A 148 0.97 -5.95 4.63
C ALA A 148 2.50 -5.97 4.78
N ASP A 149 3.01 -5.86 6.01
CA ASP A 149 4.45 -5.95 6.28
C ASP A 149 4.98 -7.36 5.97
N ASP A 150 4.23 -8.42 6.31
CA ASP A 150 4.61 -9.80 5.98
C ASP A 150 4.66 -10.03 4.46
N VAL A 151 3.65 -9.57 3.70
CA VAL A 151 3.68 -9.63 2.23
C VAL A 151 4.83 -8.80 1.67
N ARG A 152 5.13 -7.63 2.23
CA ARG A 152 6.26 -6.80 1.79
C ARG A 152 7.60 -7.52 1.94
N GLU A 153 7.86 -8.04 3.13
CA GLU A 153 9.16 -8.65 3.46
C GLU A 153 9.34 -10.04 2.82
N ASN A 154 8.30 -10.87 2.88
CA ASN A 154 8.40 -12.28 2.56
C ASN A 154 7.87 -12.67 1.17
N VAL A 155 7.14 -11.77 0.49
CA VAL A 155 6.66 -12.00 -0.87
C VAL A 155 7.28 -11.00 -1.84
N ARG A 156 6.96 -9.71 -1.68
CA ARG A 156 7.36 -8.66 -2.63
C ARG A 156 8.88 -8.48 -2.71
N ASN A 157 9.56 -8.42 -1.57
CA ASN A 157 11.01 -8.21 -1.56
C ASN A 157 11.74 -9.44 -2.13
N LYS A 158 11.34 -10.65 -1.74
CA LYS A 158 11.90 -11.89 -2.31
C LYS A 158 11.68 -11.99 -3.82
N TRP A 159 10.48 -11.62 -4.29
CA TRP A 159 10.18 -11.58 -5.72
C TRP A 159 11.06 -10.56 -6.46
N ALA A 160 11.25 -9.38 -5.91
CA ALA A 160 12.03 -8.32 -6.54
C ALA A 160 13.55 -8.63 -6.59
N HIS A 161 14.07 -9.37 -5.62
CA HIS A 161 15.49 -9.79 -5.62
C HIS A 161 15.79 -10.93 -6.59
N CYS A 162 14.76 -11.63 -7.08
CA CYS A 162 14.83 -12.62 -8.17
C CYS A 162 15.96 -13.66 -8.02
N ASN A 163 16.16 -14.19 -6.81
CA ASN A 163 17.02 -15.36 -6.64
C ASN A 163 16.21 -16.63 -6.97
N LEU A 164 16.35 -17.15 -8.18
CA LEU A 164 15.51 -18.26 -8.68
C LEU A 164 15.67 -19.53 -7.84
N THR A 165 16.84 -19.78 -7.28
CA THR A 165 17.08 -20.99 -6.47
C THR A 165 16.24 -21.05 -5.19
N ASP A 166 15.75 -19.91 -4.71
CA ASP A 166 14.92 -19.84 -3.51
C ASP A 166 13.46 -20.22 -3.78
N TRP A 167 13.02 -20.27 -5.07
CA TRP A 167 11.61 -20.46 -5.46
C TRP A 167 11.19 -21.93 -5.40
N THR A 168 11.35 -22.51 -4.20
CA THR A 168 10.84 -23.86 -3.88
C THR A 168 9.31 -23.88 -3.88
N GLU A 169 8.73 -25.09 -3.94
CA GLU A 169 7.27 -25.27 -3.79
C GLU A 169 6.77 -24.74 -2.44
N ALA A 170 7.56 -24.90 -1.37
CA ALA A 170 7.22 -24.40 -0.04
C ALA A 170 7.13 -22.87 -0.02
N LEU A 171 8.12 -22.14 -0.59
CA LEU A 171 8.09 -20.70 -0.68
C LEU A 171 6.91 -20.21 -1.55
N PHE A 172 6.67 -20.89 -2.67
CA PHE A 172 5.55 -20.57 -3.56
C PHE A 172 4.21 -20.63 -2.82
N ASN A 173 3.94 -21.71 -2.08
CA ASN A 173 2.71 -21.86 -1.32
C ASN A 173 2.60 -20.85 -0.16
N ASP A 174 3.71 -20.56 0.53
CA ASP A 174 3.79 -19.55 1.57
C ASP A 174 3.43 -18.15 1.04
N CYS A 175 3.92 -17.78 -0.15
CA CYS A 175 3.57 -16.52 -0.80
C CYS A 175 2.06 -16.37 -1.03
N PHE A 176 1.39 -17.41 -1.52
CA PHE A 176 -0.06 -17.38 -1.72
C PHE A 176 -0.82 -17.29 -0.40
N SER A 177 -0.42 -18.06 0.61
CA SER A 177 -1.03 -17.98 1.95
C SER A 177 -0.96 -16.57 2.54
N LYS A 178 0.17 -15.86 2.37
CA LYS A 178 0.34 -14.49 2.83
C LYS A 178 -0.52 -13.48 2.05
N LEU A 179 -0.61 -13.62 0.72
CA LEU A 179 -1.50 -12.80 -0.10
C LEU A 179 -2.96 -12.99 0.28
N GLU A 180 -3.41 -14.23 0.51
CA GLU A 180 -4.76 -14.52 0.99
C GLU A 180 -5.04 -13.91 2.37
N THR A 181 -4.09 -14.03 3.30
CA THR A 181 -4.20 -13.44 4.64
C THR A 181 -4.34 -11.91 4.55
N LEU A 182 -3.56 -11.26 3.70
CA LEU A 182 -3.70 -9.82 3.47
C LEU A 182 -5.09 -9.48 2.91
N VAL A 183 -5.58 -10.20 1.89
CA VAL A 183 -6.91 -9.95 1.32
C VAL A 183 -8.00 -10.10 2.39
N ARG A 184 -7.94 -11.14 3.23
CA ARG A 184 -8.90 -11.36 4.34
C ARG A 184 -8.85 -10.28 5.41
N SER A 185 -7.70 -9.65 5.62
CA SER A 185 -7.54 -8.58 6.60
C SER A 185 -8.27 -7.29 6.22
N LEU A 186 -8.61 -7.11 4.93
CA LEU A 186 -9.20 -5.86 4.43
C LEU A 186 -10.69 -5.72 4.78
N GLY A 187 -11.40 -6.83 5.07
CA GLY A 187 -12.83 -6.81 5.31
C GLY A 187 -13.65 -6.41 4.09
N LEU A 188 -13.27 -6.90 2.94
CA LEU A 188 -14.00 -6.68 1.68
C LEU A 188 -15.41 -7.26 1.76
N THR A 189 -16.31 -6.81 0.87
CA THR A 189 -17.62 -7.48 0.75
C THR A 189 -17.43 -8.95 0.41
N GLY A 190 -18.30 -9.83 0.92
CA GLY A 190 -18.14 -11.28 0.77
C GLY A 190 -17.97 -11.73 -0.70
N ALA A 191 -18.66 -11.08 -1.64
CA ALA A 191 -18.50 -11.37 -3.08
C ALA A 191 -17.12 -10.97 -3.60
N MET A 192 -16.61 -9.81 -3.20
CA MET A 192 -15.33 -9.26 -3.62
C MET A 192 -14.16 -10.06 -3.05
N GLU A 193 -14.23 -10.38 -1.74
CA GLU A 193 -13.27 -11.24 -1.07
C GLU A 193 -13.20 -12.61 -1.76
N LYS A 194 -14.36 -13.28 -1.92
CA LYS A 194 -14.43 -14.57 -2.57
C LYS A 194 -13.83 -14.56 -3.97
N THR A 195 -14.23 -13.59 -4.81
CA THR A 195 -13.72 -13.50 -6.17
C THR A 195 -12.19 -13.36 -6.19
N THR A 196 -11.64 -12.53 -5.31
CA THR A 196 -10.19 -12.31 -5.22
C THR A 196 -9.46 -13.57 -4.76
N LEU A 197 -9.97 -14.24 -3.73
CA LEU A 197 -9.40 -15.50 -3.22
C LEU A 197 -9.48 -16.63 -4.26
N ASP A 198 -10.61 -16.76 -4.98
CA ASP A 198 -10.75 -17.73 -6.06
C ASP A 198 -9.74 -17.48 -7.20
N GLN A 199 -9.47 -16.20 -7.53
CA GLN A 199 -8.44 -15.84 -8.51
C GLN A 199 -7.03 -16.20 -8.04
N LEU A 200 -6.69 -15.91 -6.77
CA LEU A 200 -5.41 -16.30 -6.19
C LEU A 200 -5.23 -17.81 -6.22
N SER A 201 -6.22 -18.57 -5.76
CA SER A 201 -6.22 -20.04 -5.78
C SER A 201 -6.08 -20.60 -7.21
N ASN A 202 -6.73 -20.01 -8.18
CA ASN A 202 -6.62 -20.42 -9.57
C ASN A 202 -5.18 -20.18 -10.13
N TRP A 203 -4.55 -19.05 -9.81
CA TRP A 203 -3.15 -18.84 -10.17
C TRP A 203 -2.20 -19.78 -9.45
N GLN A 204 -2.42 -20.07 -8.16
CA GLN A 204 -1.63 -21.04 -7.42
C GLN A 204 -1.68 -22.44 -8.03
N THR A 205 -2.88 -22.90 -8.43
CA THR A 205 -3.08 -24.28 -8.90
C THR A 205 -2.79 -24.45 -10.39
N LYS A 206 -3.24 -23.52 -11.24
CA LYS A 206 -3.18 -23.64 -12.70
C LYS A 206 -2.11 -22.77 -13.36
N GLY A 207 -1.63 -21.73 -12.66
CA GLY A 207 -0.72 -20.75 -13.26
C GLY A 207 0.56 -21.36 -13.84
N LYS A 208 1.13 -22.35 -13.17
CA LYS A 208 2.34 -23.07 -13.64
C LYS A 208 2.09 -23.80 -14.96
N HIS A 209 0.90 -24.34 -15.17
CA HIS A 209 0.53 -25.05 -16.41
C HIS A 209 0.18 -24.10 -17.55
N SER A 210 -0.30 -22.90 -17.26
CA SER A 210 -0.64 -21.88 -18.26
C SER A 210 0.59 -21.22 -18.89
N LEU A 211 1.79 -21.46 -18.33
CA LEU A 211 3.07 -20.95 -18.81
C LEU A 211 3.93 -22.03 -19.52
N ALA A 212 3.34 -23.18 -19.82
CA ALA A 212 3.97 -24.29 -20.50
C ALA A 212 4.01 -24.09 -22.03
#